data_442e9854acab35fc6224eaacd03c2c31
#
_entry.id   442e9854acab35fc6224eaacd03c2c31
#
_cell.length_a   1.000
_cell.length_b   1.000
_cell.length_c   1.000
_cell.angle_alpha   90.00
_cell.angle_beta   90.00
_cell.angle_gamma   90.00
#
_symmetry.space_group_name_H-M   'P 1'
#
loop_
_entity.id
_entity.type
_entity.pdbx_description
1 polymer ?
#
loop_
_entity_poly.entity_id
_entity_poly.type
_entity_poly.pdbx_seq_one_letter_code
_entity_poly.pdbx_strand_id
1 'polypeptide(L)'
;MTKAINVESAVCDAQGSFPEAAFEALEAAGLIAQPPVKTEATPELLRLLAAVGRGDMSTGRLYEGHVNAVILARQFSRGAALERAERLLAAGGTFGVWNTDAPQEPLVIENGVLSGKKNFASGVDRLSHAIVTTGSMAERMMWLVPIENLSIDRSWWKPMGMRSSGSHVVDFSGVVLEDDWAIGFPGDYTSEPLISAGAIRFVAVQVGGMHAILDVTLDHLRRLSRCEDRLQQQRLAKMAIAVETGYLWLDRVGREWRQPKLAKTVIPSTAAARGVVENAAMLVLDLAEKSVGAAGMIAPHPLERLVRDLRTYLRQPNPDGAADVLGKSVADLEWAPGLGRATP
;
A
#
# COMPACT_ATOMS: atom_id res chain seq x y z
N MET A 1 -3.76 11.96 13.55
CA MET A 1 -3.25 11.36 12.31
C MET A 1 -4.19 11.62 11.12
N THR A 2 -5.33 10.96 10.98
CA THR A 2 -6.23 11.06 9.80
C THR A 2 -6.54 12.49 9.34
N LYS A 3 -6.86 13.42 10.25
CA LYS A 3 -7.13 14.83 9.89
C LYS A 3 -5.90 15.56 9.35
N ALA A 4 -4.72 15.33 9.93
CA ALA A 4 -3.49 15.94 9.48
C ALA A 4 -3.11 15.46 8.06
N ILE A 5 -3.31 14.17 7.77
CA ILE A 5 -3.08 13.58 6.45
C ILE A 5 -4.02 14.15 5.38
N ASN A 6 -5.26 14.52 5.73
CA ASN A 6 -6.27 14.95 4.75
C ASN A 6 -6.20 16.44 4.37
N VAL A 7 -5.35 17.23 5.03
CA VAL A 7 -5.38 18.72 4.90
C VAL A 7 -5.28 19.21 3.45
N GLU A 8 -4.39 18.63 2.63
CA GLU A 8 -4.13 19.06 1.26
C GLU A 8 -4.51 18.01 0.19
N SER A 9 -5.12 16.91 0.60
CA SER A 9 -5.32 15.75 -0.28
C SER A 9 -6.10 16.07 -1.57
N ALA A 10 -7.10 16.96 -1.50
CA ALA A 10 -7.88 17.38 -2.67
C ALA A 10 -7.06 18.25 -3.65
N VAL A 11 -6.19 19.10 -3.13
CA VAL A 11 -5.30 19.96 -3.94
C VAL A 11 -4.24 19.11 -4.61
N CYS A 12 -3.61 18.20 -3.85
CA CYS A 12 -2.60 17.28 -4.37
C CYS A 12 -3.19 16.37 -5.46
N ASP A 13 -4.41 15.83 -5.29
CA ASP A 13 -5.09 15.04 -6.33
C ASP A 13 -5.34 15.86 -7.60
N ALA A 14 -5.84 17.08 -7.45
CA ALA A 14 -6.13 17.95 -8.61
C ALA A 14 -4.87 18.31 -9.41
N GLN A 15 -3.75 18.50 -8.72
CA GLN A 15 -2.46 18.84 -9.33
C GLN A 15 -1.63 17.63 -9.73
N GLY A 16 -1.94 16.43 -9.21
CA GLY A 16 -1.08 15.24 -9.32
C GLY A 16 0.23 15.41 -8.54
N SER A 17 0.26 16.26 -7.52
CA SER A 17 1.46 16.58 -6.74
C SER A 17 1.63 15.65 -5.53
N PHE A 18 2.87 15.52 -5.07
CA PHE A 18 3.19 14.76 -3.86
C PHE A 18 2.51 15.40 -2.62
N PRO A 19 2.00 14.61 -1.65
CA PRO A 19 1.31 15.09 -0.46
C PRO A 19 2.31 15.50 0.65
N GLU A 20 2.99 16.65 0.47
CA GLU A 20 4.07 17.14 1.35
C GLU A 20 3.60 17.27 2.79
N ALA A 21 2.50 18.00 3.06
CA ALA A 21 2.02 18.22 4.42
C ALA A 21 1.66 16.91 5.15
N ALA A 22 1.21 15.89 4.42
CA ALA A 22 0.95 14.58 5.00
C ALA A 22 2.25 13.88 5.41
N PHE A 23 3.30 13.96 4.60
CA PHE A 23 4.62 13.41 4.93
C PHE A 23 5.29 14.18 6.07
N GLU A 24 5.20 15.50 6.12
CA GLU A 24 5.63 16.32 7.27
C GLU A 24 4.92 15.90 8.57
N ALA A 25 3.62 15.61 8.51
CA ALA A 25 2.89 15.11 9.68
C ALA A 25 3.34 13.71 10.13
N LEU A 26 3.70 12.83 9.20
CA LEU A 26 4.27 11.51 9.49
C LEU A 26 5.68 11.64 10.08
N GLU A 27 6.50 12.55 9.57
CA GLU A 27 7.85 12.83 10.07
C GLU A 27 7.79 13.42 11.48
N ALA A 28 6.95 14.42 11.71
CA ALA A 28 6.74 15.03 13.03
C ALA A 28 6.25 14.02 14.08
N ALA A 29 5.57 12.96 13.65
CA ALA A 29 5.17 11.84 14.51
C ALA A 29 6.28 10.77 14.68
N GLY A 30 7.46 10.95 14.09
CA GLY A 30 8.57 10.01 14.12
C GLY A 30 8.36 8.75 13.24
N LEU A 31 7.31 8.73 12.43
CA LEU A 31 6.87 7.54 11.69
C LEU A 31 7.67 7.32 10.39
N ILE A 32 8.42 8.31 9.92
CA ILE A 32 9.36 8.16 8.82
C ILE A 32 10.65 7.48 9.31
N ALA A 33 11.30 8.01 10.32
CA ALA A 33 12.55 7.46 10.83
C ALA A 33 12.36 6.11 11.55
N GLN A 34 11.24 5.91 12.25
CA GLN A 34 10.98 4.73 13.05
C GLN A 34 9.54 4.20 12.87
N PRO A 35 9.19 3.71 11.68
CA PRO A 35 7.90 3.04 11.49
C PRO A 35 7.83 1.77 12.35
N PRO A 36 6.63 1.37 12.86
CA PRO A 36 6.48 0.21 13.74
C PRO A 36 6.54 -1.12 12.95
N VAL A 37 7.72 -1.46 12.41
CA VAL A 37 7.91 -2.59 11.47
C VAL A 37 8.31 -3.91 12.15
N LYS A 38 8.46 -3.93 13.47
CA LYS A 38 8.71 -5.19 14.18
C LYS A 38 7.53 -6.14 14.01
N THR A 39 7.81 -7.43 13.88
CA THR A 39 6.78 -8.46 13.67
C THR A 39 5.69 -8.43 14.75
N GLU A 40 6.06 -8.17 16.00
CA GLU A 40 5.15 -8.08 17.14
C GLU A 40 4.22 -6.85 17.03
N ALA A 41 4.64 -5.81 16.32
CA ALA A 41 3.89 -4.58 16.11
C ALA A 41 3.01 -4.62 14.84
N THR A 42 2.91 -5.76 14.15
CA THR A 42 2.12 -5.86 12.92
C THR A 42 0.66 -5.39 13.08
N PRO A 43 -0.10 -5.75 14.14
CA PRO A 43 -1.47 -5.24 14.29
C PRO A 43 -1.53 -3.71 14.42
N GLU A 44 -0.59 -3.10 15.13
CA GLU A 44 -0.45 -1.66 15.29
C GLU A 44 -0.11 -0.98 13.96
N LEU A 45 0.81 -1.59 13.19
CA LEU A 45 1.18 -1.13 11.86
C LEU A 45 -0.02 -1.13 10.91
N LEU A 46 -0.81 -2.21 10.89
CA LEU A 46 -1.98 -2.31 10.02
C LEU A 46 -3.05 -1.27 10.38
N ARG A 47 -3.28 -1.01 11.68
CA ARG A 47 -4.18 0.06 12.13
C ARG A 47 -3.65 1.45 11.74
N LEU A 48 -2.34 1.67 11.85
CA LEU A 48 -1.70 2.92 11.40
C LEU A 48 -1.89 3.13 9.90
N LEU A 49 -1.60 2.12 9.08
CA LEU A 49 -1.78 2.19 7.63
C LEU A 49 -3.25 2.44 7.25
N ALA A 50 -4.20 1.82 7.94
CA ALA A 50 -5.62 2.10 7.75
C ALA A 50 -5.96 3.55 8.16
N ALA A 51 -5.40 4.08 9.24
CA ALA A 51 -5.62 5.46 9.67
C ALA A 51 -5.04 6.48 8.66
N VAL A 52 -3.87 6.21 8.08
CA VAL A 52 -3.28 7.03 7.02
C VAL A 52 -4.14 6.95 5.76
N GLY A 53 -4.54 5.75 5.32
CA GLY A 53 -5.43 5.55 4.16
C GLY A 53 -6.81 6.19 4.32
N ARG A 54 -7.35 6.28 5.56
CA ARG A 54 -8.58 7.01 5.88
C ARG A 54 -8.40 8.53 5.71
N GLY A 55 -7.20 9.05 5.92
CA GLY A 55 -6.84 10.43 5.64
C GLY A 55 -6.71 10.70 4.15
N ASP A 56 -5.87 9.91 3.50
CA ASP A 56 -5.64 9.95 2.05
C ASP A 56 -5.03 8.64 1.55
N MET A 57 -5.62 8.04 0.52
CA MET A 57 -5.17 6.75 0.00
C MET A 57 -3.85 6.84 -0.76
N SER A 58 -3.59 7.94 -1.46
CA SER A 58 -2.30 8.15 -2.14
C SER A 58 -1.16 8.26 -1.14
N THR A 59 -1.33 9.04 -0.07
CA THR A 59 -0.39 9.09 1.06
C THR A 59 -0.22 7.71 1.70
N GLY A 60 -1.34 6.99 1.90
CA GLY A 60 -1.32 5.62 2.44
C GLY A 60 -0.47 4.67 1.58
N ARG A 61 -0.59 4.75 0.26
CA ARG A 61 0.22 3.96 -0.69
C ARG A 61 1.70 4.31 -0.60
N LEU A 62 2.02 5.61 -0.54
CA LEU A 62 3.41 6.07 -0.45
C LEU A 62 4.05 5.67 0.88
N TYR A 63 3.34 5.85 1.98
CA TYR A 63 3.82 5.46 3.30
C TYR A 63 3.91 3.93 3.47
N GLU A 64 2.98 3.17 2.89
CA GLU A 64 3.07 1.71 2.83
C GLU A 64 4.31 1.25 2.06
N GLY A 65 4.64 1.93 0.95
CA GLY A 65 5.87 1.70 0.19
C GLY A 65 7.12 1.95 1.02
N HIS A 66 7.15 3.03 1.80
CA HIS A 66 8.23 3.34 2.73
C HIS A 66 8.38 2.26 3.82
N VAL A 67 7.29 1.88 4.46
CA VAL A 67 7.26 0.80 5.45
C VAL A 67 7.79 -0.51 4.86
N ASN A 68 7.39 -0.87 3.64
CA ASN A 68 7.88 -2.07 2.96
C ASN A 68 9.39 -2.00 2.72
N ALA A 69 9.92 -0.85 2.28
CA ALA A 69 11.35 -0.66 2.08
C ALA A 69 12.14 -0.80 3.38
N VAL A 70 11.64 -0.23 4.48
CA VAL A 70 12.26 -0.37 5.81
C VAL A 70 12.25 -1.82 6.28
N ILE A 71 11.15 -2.56 6.09
CA ILE A 71 11.08 -3.99 6.41
C ILE A 71 12.14 -4.78 5.62
N LEU A 72 12.21 -4.58 4.31
CA LEU A 72 13.16 -5.28 3.44
C LEU A 72 14.61 -4.94 3.81
N ALA A 73 14.93 -3.66 4.02
CA ALA A 73 16.27 -3.23 4.43
C ALA A 73 16.67 -3.86 5.76
N ARG A 74 15.84 -3.79 6.80
CA ARG A 74 16.15 -4.35 8.13
C ARG A 74 16.20 -5.88 8.14
N GLN A 75 15.40 -6.54 7.32
CA GLN A 75 15.33 -8.00 7.26
C GLN A 75 16.55 -8.59 6.55
N PHE A 76 16.97 -7.99 5.44
CA PHE A 76 17.91 -8.60 4.52
C PHE A 76 19.29 -7.92 4.48
N SER A 77 19.42 -6.60 4.76
CA SER A 77 20.73 -5.95 4.77
C SER A 77 21.61 -6.45 5.91
N ARG A 78 22.93 -6.43 5.68
CA ARG A 78 23.96 -6.77 6.67
C ARG A 78 25.13 -5.78 6.56
N GLY A 79 25.91 -5.63 7.64
CA GLY A 79 27.11 -4.80 7.65
C GLY A 79 26.89 -3.38 7.13
N ALA A 80 27.73 -2.92 6.22
CA ALA A 80 27.71 -1.56 5.68
C ALA A 80 26.36 -1.16 5.04
N ALA A 81 25.70 -2.09 4.35
CA ALA A 81 24.38 -1.83 3.75
C ALA A 81 23.31 -1.55 4.79
N LEU A 82 23.27 -2.29 5.92
CA LEU A 82 22.34 -2.03 7.02
C LEU A 82 22.67 -0.70 7.70
N GLU A 83 23.93 -0.45 8.00
CA GLU A 83 24.37 0.82 8.61
C GLU A 83 24.02 2.01 7.73
N ARG A 84 24.19 1.89 6.40
CA ARG A 84 23.78 2.93 5.46
C ARG A 84 22.27 3.17 5.50
N ALA A 85 21.44 2.12 5.42
CA ALA A 85 19.99 2.24 5.48
C ALA A 85 19.54 2.92 6.77
N GLU A 86 20.09 2.54 7.94
CA GLU A 86 19.74 3.15 9.22
C GLU A 86 20.21 4.61 9.33
N ARG A 87 21.40 4.96 8.80
CA ARG A 87 21.84 6.37 8.73
C ARG A 87 20.90 7.22 7.87
N LEU A 88 20.49 6.71 6.72
CA LEU A 88 19.55 7.40 5.83
C LEU A 88 18.20 7.62 6.50
N LEU A 89 17.66 6.61 7.20
CA LEU A 89 16.41 6.73 7.96
C LEU A 89 16.53 7.75 9.09
N ALA A 90 17.62 7.72 9.85
CA ALA A 90 17.87 8.67 10.94
C ALA A 90 17.98 10.13 10.44
N ALA A 91 18.40 10.33 9.19
CA ALA A 91 18.46 11.63 8.52
C ALA A 91 17.10 12.05 7.88
N GLY A 92 16.00 11.32 8.16
CA GLY A 92 14.69 11.62 7.58
C GLY A 92 14.48 11.07 6.16
N GLY A 93 15.33 10.16 5.71
CA GLY A 93 15.23 9.54 4.39
C GLY A 93 13.91 8.79 4.19
N THR A 94 13.26 9.05 3.07
CA THR A 94 12.02 8.40 2.66
C THR A 94 12.31 7.40 1.54
N PHE A 95 11.75 6.19 1.65
CA PHE A 95 12.08 5.09 0.76
C PHE A 95 10.86 4.61 -0.04
N GLY A 96 11.10 4.08 -1.25
CA GLY A 96 10.10 3.38 -2.05
C GLY A 96 10.50 1.94 -2.35
N VAL A 97 9.58 1.14 -2.89
CA VAL A 97 9.87 -0.18 -3.47
C VAL A 97 9.31 -0.21 -4.89
N TRP A 98 10.20 -0.31 -5.88
CA TRP A 98 9.84 -0.29 -7.30
C TRP A 98 10.29 -1.58 -7.98
N ASN A 99 9.38 -2.55 -8.03
CA ASN A 99 9.66 -3.87 -8.57
C ASN A 99 9.34 -4.00 -10.06
N THR A 100 8.37 -3.24 -10.58
CA THR A 100 7.85 -3.44 -11.92
C THR A 100 8.76 -2.82 -12.98
N ASP A 101 9.26 -3.64 -13.89
CA ASP A 101 10.06 -3.20 -15.02
C ASP A 101 9.19 -2.56 -16.11
N ALA A 102 9.74 -1.58 -16.84
CA ALA A 102 9.12 -1.10 -18.07
C ALA A 102 9.17 -2.23 -19.13
N PRO A 103 8.06 -2.54 -19.84
CA PRO A 103 7.96 -3.76 -20.65
C PRO A 103 9.02 -3.90 -21.75
N GLN A 104 9.47 -2.79 -22.37
CA GLN A 104 10.45 -2.81 -23.46
C GLN A 104 11.88 -2.57 -22.97
N GLU A 105 12.06 -2.05 -21.75
CA GLU A 105 13.35 -1.65 -21.21
C GLU A 105 13.47 -2.11 -19.75
N PRO A 106 13.47 -3.44 -19.48
CA PRO A 106 13.58 -3.98 -18.13
C PRO A 106 14.90 -3.56 -17.49
N LEU A 107 14.87 -3.34 -16.17
CA LEU A 107 16.09 -2.96 -15.43
C LEU A 107 17.04 -4.14 -15.30
N VAL A 108 18.23 -3.97 -15.84
CA VAL A 108 19.32 -4.96 -15.81
C VAL A 108 20.60 -4.33 -15.26
N ILE A 109 21.58 -5.17 -14.91
CA ILE A 109 22.94 -4.76 -14.50
C ILE A 109 23.92 -5.25 -15.54
N GLU A 110 24.75 -4.33 -16.04
CA GLU A 110 25.85 -4.62 -16.93
C GLU A 110 27.14 -3.99 -16.38
N ASN A 111 28.11 -4.81 -16.02
CA ASN A 111 29.41 -4.36 -15.45
C ASN A 111 29.27 -3.41 -14.24
N GLY A 112 28.30 -3.67 -13.35
CA GLY A 112 28.06 -2.84 -12.16
C GLY A 112 27.26 -1.56 -12.43
N VAL A 113 26.76 -1.38 -13.67
CA VAL A 113 25.96 -0.20 -14.06
C VAL A 113 24.53 -0.65 -14.33
N LEU A 114 23.56 0.09 -13.81
CA LEU A 114 22.15 -0.12 -14.13
C LEU A 114 21.83 0.37 -15.54
N SER A 115 21.00 -0.39 -16.25
CA SER A 115 20.46 -0.03 -17.57
C SER A 115 18.99 -0.43 -17.63
N GLY A 116 18.14 0.50 -18.09
CA GLY A 116 16.70 0.25 -18.21
C GLY A 116 15.85 1.03 -17.22
N LYS A 117 14.54 0.70 -17.20
CA LYS A 117 13.51 1.54 -16.56
C LYS A 117 12.61 0.74 -15.63
N LYS A 118 12.13 1.43 -14.58
CA LYS A 118 11.01 0.99 -13.75
C LYS A 118 9.78 1.82 -14.04
N ASN A 119 8.61 1.19 -14.08
CA ASN A 119 7.33 1.89 -14.06
C ASN A 119 6.61 1.68 -12.72
N PHE A 120 5.50 2.40 -12.52
CA PHE A 120 4.81 2.46 -11.21
C PHE A 120 5.75 2.87 -10.06
N ALA A 121 6.71 3.77 -10.35
CA ALA A 121 7.64 4.29 -9.37
C ALA A 121 6.95 5.33 -8.46
N SER A 122 6.08 4.83 -7.57
CA SER A 122 5.26 5.69 -6.69
C SER A 122 6.14 6.58 -5.83
N GLY A 123 5.85 7.88 -5.81
CA GLY A 123 6.52 8.87 -4.98
C GLY A 123 7.87 9.35 -5.50
N VAL A 124 8.20 9.06 -6.76
CA VAL A 124 9.51 9.42 -7.32
C VAL A 124 9.81 10.92 -7.27
N ASP A 125 8.80 11.78 -7.24
CA ASP A 125 9.00 13.23 -7.20
C ASP A 125 9.62 13.73 -5.89
N ARG A 126 9.57 12.93 -4.80
CA ARG A 126 9.94 13.42 -3.46
C ARG A 126 10.65 12.40 -2.57
N LEU A 127 10.50 11.10 -2.81
CA LEU A 127 11.24 10.10 -2.03
C LEU A 127 12.75 10.27 -2.25
N SER A 128 13.56 10.00 -1.22
CA SER A 128 15.01 10.14 -1.32
C SER A 128 15.68 8.92 -1.96
N HIS A 129 15.16 7.72 -1.71
CA HIS A 129 15.72 6.46 -2.17
C HIS A 129 14.62 5.49 -2.58
N ALA A 130 14.96 4.52 -3.40
CA ALA A 130 14.09 3.40 -3.70
C ALA A 130 14.84 2.06 -3.67
N ILE A 131 14.19 1.03 -3.14
CA ILE A 131 14.58 -0.33 -3.42
C ILE A 131 14.09 -0.68 -4.82
N VAL A 132 15.03 -0.87 -5.74
CA VAL A 132 14.77 -1.37 -7.08
C VAL A 132 15.22 -2.83 -7.17
N THR A 133 14.57 -3.59 -8.05
CA THR A 133 14.89 -5.01 -8.21
C THR A 133 15.41 -5.30 -9.61
N THR A 134 16.37 -6.21 -9.72
CA THR A 134 16.94 -6.68 -11.00
C THR A 134 16.90 -8.20 -11.08
N GLY A 135 17.00 -8.75 -12.27
CA GLY A 135 17.03 -10.21 -12.49
C GLY A 135 15.66 -10.86 -12.61
N SER A 136 15.62 -12.18 -12.82
CA SER A 136 14.42 -12.98 -12.91
C SER A 136 13.67 -13.03 -11.58
N MET A 137 12.39 -13.44 -11.59
CA MET A 137 11.61 -13.54 -10.33
C MET A 137 12.26 -14.47 -9.29
N ALA A 138 12.91 -15.56 -9.73
CA ALA A 138 13.54 -16.53 -8.83
C ALA A 138 14.87 -16.03 -8.23
N GLU A 139 15.53 -15.10 -8.91
CA GLU A 139 16.86 -14.59 -8.55
C GLU A 139 16.85 -13.06 -8.36
N ARG A 140 15.70 -12.50 -8.02
CA ARG A 140 15.58 -11.06 -7.82
C ARG A 140 16.52 -10.56 -6.74
N MET A 141 17.39 -9.61 -7.15
CA MET A 141 18.27 -8.87 -6.27
C MET A 141 17.68 -7.51 -5.97
N MET A 142 17.89 -7.00 -4.77
CA MET A 142 17.40 -5.69 -4.32
C MET A 142 18.57 -4.70 -4.16
N TRP A 143 18.33 -3.45 -4.53
CA TRP A 143 19.30 -2.35 -4.45
C TRP A 143 18.63 -1.10 -3.88
N LEU A 144 19.16 -0.51 -2.81
CA LEU A 144 18.70 0.76 -2.27
C LEU A 144 19.41 1.91 -2.97
N VAL A 145 18.79 2.43 -4.02
CA VAL A 145 19.35 3.43 -4.94
C VAL A 145 18.86 4.83 -4.59
N PRO A 146 19.71 5.88 -4.57
CA PRO A 146 19.26 7.27 -4.50
C PRO A 146 18.45 7.64 -5.75
N ILE A 147 17.42 8.48 -5.58
CA ILE A 147 16.54 8.91 -6.68
C ILE A 147 17.02 10.20 -7.32
N GLU A 148 17.87 10.94 -6.62
CA GLU A 148 18.38 12.22 -7.08
C GLU A 148 19.02 12.10 -8.48
N ASN A 149 18.70 13.08 -9.34
CA ASN A 149 19.21 13.19 -10.71
C ASN A 149 18.77 12.10 -11.70
N LEU A 150 17.82 11.25 -11.36
CA LEU A 150 17.25 10.28 -12.30
C LEU A 150 16.33 10.96 -13.33
N SER A 151 16.31 10.44 -14.55
CA SER A 151 15.37 10.88 -15.57
C SER A 151 13.98 10.30 -15.32
N ILE A 152 12.96 11.16 -15.25
CA ILE A 152 11.59 10.79 -14.91
C ILE A 152 10.64 11.15 -16.04
N ASP A 153 9.96 10.16 -16.60
CA ASP A 153 8.84 10.40 -17.54
C ASP A 153 7.53 10.55 -16.78
N ARG A 154 7.07 11.79 -16.65
CA ARG A 154 5.81 12.16 -15.99
C ARG A 154 4.62 12.11 -16.94
N SER A 155 4.83 11.91 -18.21
CA SER A 155 3.74 11.86 -19.21
C SER A 155 2.92 10.58 -19.15
N TRP A 156 3.51 9.51 -18.62
CA TRP A 156 2.90 8.18 -18.55
C TRP A 156 1.82 8.06 -17.46
N TRP A 157 2.01 8.68 -16.28
CA TRP A 157 1.09 8.54 -15.14
C TRP A 157 -0.15 9.43 -15.32
N LYS A 158 -1.19 8.89 -15.97
CA LYS A 158 -2.49 9.53 -16.16
C LYS A 158 -3.63 8.66 -15.63
N PRO A 159 -3.64 8.33 -14.33
CA PRO A 159 -4.60 7.41 -13.76
C PRO A 159 -5.96 8.07 -13.56
N MET A 160 -7.00 7.25 -13.41
CA MET A 160 -8.32 7.70 -12.98
C MET A 160 -8.28 8.24 -11.54
N GLY A 161 -7.63 7.53 -10.63
CA GLY A 161 -7.45 7.89 -9.23
C GLY A 161 -6.02 7.64 -8.76
N MET A 162 -5.73 7.90 -7.49
CA MET A 162 -4.39 7.79 -6.89
C MET A 162 -3.38 8.73 -7.57
N ARG A 163 -3.83 9.89 -8.06
CA ARG A 163 -3.02 10.81 -8.84
C ARG A 163 -1.80 11.32 -8.07
N SER A 164 -2.01 11.69 -6.79
CA SER A 164 -0.96 12.19 -5.90
C SER A 164 0.10 11.15 -5.53
N SER A 165 -0.06 9.87 -5.93
CA SER A 165 1.00 8.88 -5.74
C SER A 165 2.17 9.06 -6.71
N GLY A 166 2.04 9.87 -7.77
CA GLY A 166 3.12 10.19 -8.72
C GLY A 166 3.89 8.96 -9.16
N SER A 167 3.16 7.93 -9.68
CA SER A 167 3.77 6.62 -9.98
C SER A 167 4.34 6.59 -11.40
N HIS A 168 5.33 7.43 -11.64
CA HIS A 168 5.92 7.68 -12.96
C HIS A 168 6.82 6.55 -13.46
N VAL A 169 7.38 6.71 -14.67
CA VAL A 169 8.46 5.87 -15.20
C VAL A 169 9.79 6.52 -14.88
N VAL A 170 10.75 5.74 -14.43
CA VAL A 170 12.10 6.18 -14.03
C VAL A 170 13.14 5.43 -14.82
N ASP A 171 14.09 6.16 -15.42
CA ASP A 171 15.24 5.63 -16.12
C ASP A 171 16.45 5.59 -15.19
N PHE A 172 17.01 4.40 -15.01
CA PHE A 172 18.19 4.13 -14.19
C PHE A 172 19.47 3.97 -15.01
N SER A 173 19.41 4.19 -16.34
CA SER A 173 20.55 3.98 -17.23
C SER A 173 21.73 4.86 -16.85
N GLY A 174 22.89 4.25 -16.64
CA GLY A 174 24.11 4.93 -16.26
C GLY A 174 24.37 5.05 -14.75
N VAL A 175 23.45 4.56 -13.90
CA VAL A 175 23.65 4.53 -12.45
C VAL A 175 24.67 3.44 -12.10
N VAL A 176 25.82 3.86 -11.56
CA VAL A 176 26.86 2.95 -11.06
C VAL A 176 26.46 2.46 -9.67
N LEU A 177 26.40 1.15 -9.49
CA LEU A 177 26.06 0.55 -8.19
C LEU A 177 27.27 0.59 -7.25
N GLU A 178 27.00 0.90 -6.00
CA GLU A 178 27.98 0.81 -4.91
C GLU A 178 27.73 -0.47 -4.09
N ASP A 179 28.77 -1.03 -3.48
CA ASP A 179 28.72 -2.31 -2.78
C ASP A 179 27.74 -2.30 -1.60
N ASP A 180 27.60 -1.15 -0.91
CA ASP A 180 26.69 -0.98 0.23
C ASP A 180 25.25 -0.65 -0.15
N TRP A 181 24.92 -0.66 -1.45
CA TRP A 181 23.53 -0.52 -1.91
C TRP A 181 22.78 -1.86 -2.00
N ALA A 182 23.50 -2.96 -2.01
CA ALA A 182 22.93 -4.30 -2.11
C ALA A 182 22.14 -4.68 -0.85
N ILE A 183 20.91 -5.15 -1.01
CA ILE A 183 20.04 -5.65 0.07
C ILE A 183 19.84 -7.15 -0.10
N GLY A 184 20.38 -7.93 0.83
CA GLY A 184 20.24 -9.38 0.85
C GLY A 184 20.98 -10.09 -0.29
N PHE A 185 20.42 -11.23 -0.68
CA PHE A 185 20.94 -12.11 -1.71
C PHE A 185 19.90 -12.31 -2.82
N PRO A 186 20.29 -12.81 -4.00
CA PRO A 186 19.33 -13.18 -5.04
C PRO A 186 18.24 -14.10 -4.50
N GLY A 187 16.96 -13.76 -4.77
CA GLY A 187 15.78 -14.49 -4.31
C GLY A 187 15.20 -14.03 -2.97
N ASP A 188 15.91 -13.25 -2.15
CA ASP A 188 15.41 -12.76 -0.87
C ASP A 188 14.14 -11.90 -1.03
N TYR A 189 14.02 -11.12 -2.11
CA TYR A 189 12.84 -10.31 -2.40
C TYR A 189 11.56 -11.14 -2.51
N THR A 190 11.66 -12.36 -3.02
CA THR A 190 10.54 -13.28 -3.23
C THR A 190 10.33 -14.26 -2.08
N SER A 191 11.04 -14.05 -0.95
CA SER A 191 10.94 -14.92 0.23
C SER A 191 9.55 -14.87 0.85
N GLU A 192 9.00 -16.05 1.13
CA GLU A 192 7.75 -16.18 1.87
C GLU A 192 7.98 -16.16 3.41
N PRO A 193 7.07 -15.63 4.20
CA PRO A 193 5.76 -15.08 3.82
C PRO A 193 5.80 -13.60 3.43
N LEU A 194 6.97 -12.97 3.35
CA LEU A 194 7.13 -11.52 3.22
C LEU A 194 6.51 -10.97 1.94
N ILE A 195 6.65 -11.68 0.81
CA ILE A 195 6.10 -11.21 -0.46
C ILE A 195 4.58 -11.39 -0.51
N SER A 196 4.07 -12.59 -0.31
CA SER A 196 2.62 -12.86 -0.48
C SER A 196 1.79 -12.30 0.66
N ALA A 197 2.19 -12.53 1.90
CA ALA A 197 1.44 -12.03 3.04
C ALA A 197 1.71 -10.53 3.32
N GLY A 198 2.79 -9.97 2.80
CA GLY A 198 3.06 -8.54 2.80
C GLY A 198 1.95 -7.69 2.19
N ALA A 199 1.16 -8.27 1.29
CA ALA A 199 -0.02 -7.66 0.69
C ALA A 199 -1.04 -7.12 1.72
N ILE A 200 -1.09 -7.64 2.94
CA ILE A 200 -1.99 -7.15 3.99
C ILE A 200 -1.78 -5.65 4.29
N ARG A 201 -0.59 -5.10 4.03
CA ARG A 201 -0.28 -3.70 4.29
C ARG A 201 -1.02 -2.76 3.34
N PHE A 202 -1.09 -3.06 2.04
CA PHE A 202 -1.92 -2.26 1.15
C PHE A 202 -3.42 -2.50 1.37
N VAL A 203 -3.83 -3.71 1.79
CA VAL A 203 -5.22 -3.98 2.20
C VAL A 203 -5.61 -3.09 3.38
N ALA A 204 -4.71 -2.83 4.32
CA ALA A 204 -4.98 -1.92 5.42
C ALA A 204 -5.28 -0.49 4.93
N VAL A 205 -4.53 0.02 3.95
CA VAL A 205 -4.81 1.32 3.34
C VAL A 205 -6.18 1.32 2.64
N GLN A 206 -6.54 0.25 1.94
CA GLN A 206 -7.86 0.10 1.29
C GLN A 206 -9.00 0.11 2.31
N VAL A 207 -8.86 -0.57 3.45
CA VAL A 207 -9.83 -0.52 4.57
C VAL A 207 -9.99 0.90 5.08
N GLY A 208 -8.88 1.65 5.21
CA GLY A 208 -8.92 3.08 5.53
C GLY A 208 -9.71 3.90 4.52
N GLY A 209 -9.52 3.65 3.23
CA GLY A 209 -10.27 4.28 2.15
C GLY A 209 -11.78 3.99 2.21
N MET A 210 -12.16 2.73 2.48
CA MET A 210 -13.56 2.36 2.72
C MET A 210 -14.17 3.17 3.88
N HIS A 211 -13.42 3.32 4.97
CA HIS A 211 -13.85 4.08 6.13
C HIS A 211 -14.01 5.58 5.81
N ALA A 212 -13.09 6.16 5.04
CA ALA A 212 -13.21 7.56 4.57
C ALA A 212 -14.49 7.77 3.72
N ILE A 213 -14.85 6.82 2.87
CA ILE A 213 -16.08 6.87 2.07
C ILE A 213 -17.32 6.83 2.97
N LEU A 214 -17.33 5.99 4.00
CA LEU A 214 -18.41 5.96 4.99
C LEU A 214 -18.53 7.31 5.72
N ASP A 215 -17.41 7.90 6.17
CA ASP A 215 -17.39 9.19 6.85
C ASP A 215 -17.98 10.29 5.98
N VAL A 216 -17.53 10.41 4.74
CA VAL A 216 -18.01 11.43 3.79
C VAL A 216 -19.50 11.25 3.47
N THR A 217 -19.94 10.00 3.34
CA THR A 217 -21.37 9.69 3.12
C THR A 217 -22.21 10.11 4.32
N LEU A 218 -21.77 9.78 5.53
CA LEU A 218 -22.45 10.17 6.77
C LEU A 218 -22.50 11.69 6.93
N ASP A 219 -21.40 12.39 6.68
CA ASP A 219 -21.35 13.85 6.76
C ASP A 219 -22.25 14.52 5.72
N HIS A 220 -22.34 13.97 4.52
CA HIS A 220 -23.27 14.44 3.50
C HIS A 220 -24.74 14.30 3.97
N LEU A 221 -25.11 13.11 4.47
CA LEU A 221 -26.48 12.86 4.96
C LEU A 221 -26.84 13.71 6.17
N ARG A 222 -25.89 13.97 7.10
CA ARG A 222 -26.08 14.89 8.25
C ARG A 222 -26.35 16.31 7.80
N ARG A 223 -25.57 16.83 6.86
CA ARG A 223 -25.76 18.20 6.33
C ARG A 223 -27.12 18.38 5.66
N LEU A 224 -27.67 17.32 5.08
CA LEU A 224 -29.01 17.32 4.46
C LEU A 224 -30.14 16.90 5.41
N SER A 225 -29.84 16.66 6.69
CA SER A 225 -30.82 16.16 7.69
C SER A 225 -31.50 14.86 7.27
N ARG A 226 -30.78 13.97 6.56
CA ARG A 226 -31.29 12.71 6.03
C ARG A 226 -30.89 11.46 6.82
N CYS A 227 -30.31 11.62 7.99
CA CYS A 227 -29.89 10.48 8.82
C CYS A 227 -31.06 9.70 9.41
N GLU A 228 -32.24 10.27 9.48
CA GLU A 228 -33.47 9.60 9.95
C GLU A 228 -34.25 8.86 8.84
N ASP A 229 -33.85 9.07 7.59
CA ASP A 229 -34.39 8.31 6.46
C ASP A 229 -34.05 6.83 6.62
N ARG A 230 -35.10 5.98 6.73
CA ARG A 230 -34.95 4.54 6.97
C ARG A 230 -34.09 3.84 5.92
N LEU A 231 -34.19 4.24 4.65
CA LEU A 231 -33.39 3.67 3.57
C LEU A 231 -31.90 4.04 3.74
N GLN A 232 -31.62 5.29 4.15
CA GLN A 232 -30.23 5.72 4.42
C GLN A 232 -29.65 5.01 5.64
N GLN A 233 -30.45 4.81 6.70
CA GLN A 233 -30.00 4.04 7.87
C GLN A 233 -29.63 2.60 7.50
N GLN A 234 -30.41 1.94 6.65
CA GLN A 234 -30.09 0.59 6.16
C GLN A 234 -28.81 0.56 5.33
N ARG A 235 -28.57 1.59 4.49
CA ARG A 235 -27.32 1.71 3.71
C ARG A 235 -26.13 1.95 4.62
N LEU A 236 -26.23 2.89 5.56
CA LEU A 236 -25.17 3.16 6.54
C LEU A 236 -24.83 1.92 7.37
N ALA A 237 -25.82 1.15 7.82
CA ALA A 237 -25.60 -0.09 8.55
C ALA A 237 -24.80 -1.11 7.73
N LYS A 238 -25.13 -1.31 6.45
CA LYS A 238 -24.40 -2.21 5.55
C LYS A 238 -22.97 -1.73 5.30
N MET A 239 -22.79 -0.42 5.09
CA MET A 239 -21.44 0.17 4.92
C MET A 239 -20.61 -0.01 6.19
N ALA A 240 -21.17 0.26 7.37
CA ALA A 240 -20.47 0.09 8.65
C ALA A 240 -20.04 -1.37 8.88
N ILE A 241 -20.93 -2.34 8.60
CA ILE A 241 -20.61 -3.78 8.67
C ILE A 241 -19.46 -4.12 7.70
N ALA A 242 -19.49 -3.62 6.47
CA ALA A 242 -18.44 -3.87 5.48
C ALA A 242 -17.09 -3.30 5.91
N VAL A 243 -17.07 -2.08 6.43
CA VAL A 243 -15.84 -1.45 6.98
C VAL A 243 -15.31 -2.23 8.17
N GLU A 244 -16.18 -2.57 9.14
CA GLU A 244 -15.80 -3.34 10.33
C GLU A 244 -15.25 -4.71 9.96
N THR A 245 -15.86 -5.38 8.97
CA THR A 245 -15.34 -6.65 8.43
C THR A 245 -13.89 -6.51 7.95
N GLY A 246 -13.56 -5.41 7.27
CA GLY A 246 -12.17 -5.12 6.88
C GLY A 246 -11.24 -5.05 8.09
N TYR A 247 -11.60 -4.30 9.13
CA TYR A 247 -10.79 -4.20 10.36
C TYR A 247 -10.63 -5.53 11.09
N LEU A 248 -11.66 -6.35 11.15
CA LEU A 248 -11.60 -7.69 11.75
C LEU A 248 -10.60 -8.60 11.01
N TRP A 249 -10.55 -8.51 9.69
CA TRP A 249 -9.55 -9.25 8.91
C TRP A 249 -8.13 -8.73 9.10
N LEU A 250 -7.94 -7.41 9.20
CA LEU A 250 -6.62 -6.84 9.54
C LEU A 250 -6.15 -7.32 10.92
N ASP A 251 -7.02 -7.34 11.90
CA ASP A 251 -6.69 -7.81 13.25
C ASP A 251 -6.37 -9.32 13.26
N ARG A 252 -7.13 -10.13 12.53
CA ARG A 252 -6.85 -11.56 12.39
C ARG A 252 -5.47 -11.81 11.77
N VAL A 253 -5.20 -11.26 10.58
CA VAL A 253 -3.92 -11.47 9.91
C VAL A 253 -2.77 -10.87 10.71
N GLY A 254 -2.96 -9.70 11.32
CA GLY A 254 -1.96 -9.08 12.19
C GLY A 254 -1.57 -9.96 13.38
N ARG A 255 -2.52 -10.69 13.98
CA ARG A 255 -2.24 -11.66 15.05
C ARG A 255 -1.50 -12.90 14.54
N GLU A 256 -1.84 -13.38 13.34
CA GLU A 256 -1.13 -14.51 12.74
C GLU A 256 0.33 -14.17 12.43
N TRP A 257 0.65 -12.95 12.01
CA TRP A 257 2.02 -12.46 11.81
C TRP A 257 2.88 -12.52 13.07
N ARG A 258 2.30 -12.34 14.26
CA ARG A 258 3.02 -12.41 15.54
C ARG A 258 3.50 -13.82 15.89
N GLN A 259 2.99 -14.85 15.22
CA GLN A 259 3.23 -16.25 15.58
C GLN A 259 4.01 -16.96 14.46
N PRO A 260 5.34 -17.14 14.61
CA PRO A 260 6.17 -17.77 13.59
C PRO A 260 5.68 -19.17 13.15
N LYS A 261 5.01 -19.92 14.05
CA LYS A 261 4.41 -21.22 13.75
C LYS A 261 3.22 -21.14 12.79
N LEU A 262 2.64 -19.95 12.62
CA LEU A 262 1.51 -19.71 11.71
C LEU A 262 1.92 -19.12 10.36
N ALA A 263 3.21 -19.06 10.05
CA ALA A 263 3.69 -18.54 8.75
C ALA A 263 2.99 -19.19 7.55
N LYS A 264 2.67 -20.49 7.63
CA LYS A 264 1.90 -21.20 6.60
C LYS A 264 0.45 -20.73 6.48
N THR A 265 -0.16 -20.23 7.56
CA THR A 265 -1.56 -19.77 7.56
C THR A 265 -1.69 -18.31 7.19
N VAL A 266 -0.66 -17.49 7.42
CA VAL A 266 -0.72 -16.04 7.16
C VAL A 266 -0.87 -15.71 5.67
N ILE A 267 -0.30 -16.51 4.78
CA ILE A 267 -0.41 -16.33 3.33
C ILE A 267 -1.86 -16.51 2.86
N PRO A 268 -2.52 -17.67 3.08
CA PRO A 268 -3.92 -17.85 2.66
C PRO A 268 -4.89 -16.94 3.44
N SER A 269 -4.60 -16.61 4.71
CA SER A 269 -5.41 -15.63 5.44
C SER A 269 -5.29 -14.22 4.86
N THR A 270 -4.12 -13.81 4.38
CA THR A 270 -3.94 -12.55 3.65
C THR A 270 -4.69 -12.58 2.31
N ALA A 271 -4.63 -13.69 1.58
CA ALA A 271 -5.37 -13.89 0.35
C ALA A 271 -6.89 -13.78 0.58
N ALA A 272 -7.41 -14.42 1.64
CA ALA A 272 -8.80 -14.29 2.06
C ALA A 272 -9.18 -12.84 2.42
N ALA A 273 -8.32 -12.15 3.19
CA ALA A 273 -8.53 -10.75 3.55
C ALA A 273 -8.62 -9.85 2.31
N ARG A 274 -7.80 -10.08 1.29
CA ARG A 274 -7.86 -9.34 0.02
C ARG A 274 -9.21 -9.50 -0.67
N GLY A 275 -9.69 -10.74 -0.85
CA GLY A 275 -10.99 -11.00 -1.47
C GLY A 275 -12.16 -10.41 -0.69
N VAL A 276 -12.14 -10.55 0.64
CA VAL A 276 -13.19 -9.96 1.50
C VAL A 276 -13.19 -8.45 1.41
N VAL A 277 -12.03 -7.80 1.48
CA VAL A 277 -11.93 -6.33 1.45
C VAL A 277 -12.29 -5.79 0.07
N GLU A 278 -11.93 -6.46 -1.02
CA GLU A 278 -12.37 -6.06 -2.36
C GLU A 278 -13.90 -6.08 -2.47
N ASN A 279 -14.55 -7.17 -2.07
CA ASN A 279 -16.01 -7.28 -2.11
C ASN A 279 -16.69 -6.24 -1.20
N ALA A 280 -16.17 -6.05 0.01
CA ALA A 280 -16.67 -5.06 0.96
C ALA A 280 -16.50 -3.62 0.43
N ALA A 281 -15.36 -3.32 -0.21
CA ALA A 281 -15.10 -2.02 -0.82
C ALA A 281 -16.06 -1.73 -1.97
N MET A 282 -16.33 -2.70 -2.84
CA MET A 282 -17.32 -2.55 -3.91
C MET A 282 -18.73 -2.29 -3.38
N LEU A 283 -19.11 -2.94 -2.27
CA LEU A 283 -20.37 -2.67 -1.60
C LEU A 283 -20.42 -1.26 -1.00
N VAL A 284 -19.35 -0.82 -0.33
CA VAL A 284 -19.26 0.54 0.25
C VAL A 284 -19.38 1.60 -0.85
N LEU A 285 -18.68 1.43 -1.97
CA LEU A 285 -18.75 2.32 -3.13
C LEU A 285 -20.18 2.43 -3.67
N ASP A 286 -20.82 1.30 -3.98
CA ASP A 286 -22.19 1.26 -4.51
C ASP A 286 -23.20 1.95 -3.58
N LEU A 287 -23.11 1.69 -2.28
CA LEU A 287 -24.02 2.27 -1.30
C LEU A 287 -23.77 3.77 -1.06
N ALA A 288 -22.52 4.23 -1.10
CA ALA A 288 -22.17 5.63 -1.00
C ALA A 288 -22.66 6.42 -2.22
N GLU A 289 -22.41 5.91 -3.42
CA GLU A 289 -22.89 6.49 -4.68
C GLU A 289 -24.44 6.62 -4.70
N LYS A 290 -25.16 5.58 -4.25
CA LYS A 290 -26.63 5.59 -4.11
C LYS A 290 -27.14 6.53 -3.01
N SER A 291 -26.35 6.77 -1.97
CA SER A 291 -26.75 7.62 -0.84
C SER A 291 -26.56 9.11 -1.13
N VAL A 292 -25.44 9.45 -1.77
CA VAL A 292 -25.08 10.83 -2.12
C VAL A 292 -25.69 11.24 -3.46
N GLY A 293 -25.78 10.31 -4.41
CA GLY A 293 -26.28 10.56 -5.76
C GLY A 293 -25.26 11.32 -6.64
N ALA A 294 -25.76 11.90 -7.73
CA ALA A 294 -24.91 12.58 -8.72
C ALA A 294 -24.02 13.68 -8.16
N ALA A 295 -24.44 14.36 -7.09
CA ALA A 295 -23.64 15.38 -6.42
C ALA A 295 -22.30 14.82 -5.90
N GLY A 296 -22.26 13.55 -5.51
CA GLY A 296 -21.06 12.87 -5.06
C GLY A 296 -20.05 12.53 -6.17
N MET A 297 -20.46 12.65 -7.43
CA MET A 297 -19.65 12.36 -8.62
C MET A 297 -19.05 13.61 -9.26
N ILE A 298 -19.25 14.77 -8.64
CA ILE A 298 -18.84 16.07 -9.18
C ILE A 298 -17.95 16.79 -8.18
N ALA A 299 -16.74 17.17 -8.60
CA ALA A 299 -15.86 18.03 -7.79
C ALA A 299 -16.57 19.39 -7.47
N PRO A 300 -16.40 19.92 -6.28
CA PRO A 300 -15.43 19.54 -5.23
C PRO A 300 -15.95 18.56 -4.17
N HIS A 301 -17.02 17.78 -4.44
CA HIS A 301 -17.52 16.82 -3.44
C HIS A 301 -16.45 15.76 -3.15
N PRO A 302 -16.05 15.53 -1.89
CA PRO A 302 -14.90 14.66 -1.56
C PRO A 302 -15.10 13.18 -1.96
N LEU A 303 -16.36 12.73 -2.11
CA LEU A 303 -16.67 11.36 -2.55
C LEU A 303 -16.15 11.09 -3.96
N GLU A 304 -16.16 12.08 -4.86
CA GLU A 304 -15.69 11.95 -6.24
C GLU A 304 -14.25 11.42 -6.27
N ARG A 305 -13.34 12.05 -5.53
CA ARG A 305 -11.94 11.63 -5.44
C ARG A 305 -11.81 10.26 -4.78
N LEU A 306 -12.46 10.04 -3.64
CA LEU A 306 -12.37 8.78 -2.89
C LEU A 306 -12.84 7.57 -3.70
N VAL A 307 -13.88 7.75 -4.53
CA VAL A 307 -14.37 6.70 -5.46
C VAL A 307 -13.30 6.36 -6.49
N ARG A 308 -12.69 7.36 -7.15
CA ARG A 308 -11.62 7.16 -8.13
C ARG A 308 -10.41 6.47 -7.49
N ASP A 309 -9.99 6.94 -6.35
CA ASP A 309 -8.82 6.43 -5.65
C ASP A 309 -9.00 4.98 -5.23
N LEU A 310 -10.11 4.64 -4.57
CA LEU A 310 -10.36 3.27 -4.12
C LEU A 310 -10.52 2.31 -5.30
N ARG A 311 -11.26 2.68 -6.35
CA ARG A 311 -11.41 1.85 -7.56
C ARG A 311 -10.06 1.57 -8.22
N THR A 312 -9.16 2.56 -8.30
CA THR A 312 -7.81 2.41 -8.83
C THR A 312 -6.97 1.49 -7.94
N TYR A 313 -7.00 1.72 -6.63
CA TYR A 313 -6.15 1.01 -5.69
C TYR A 313 -6.55 -0.46 -5.50
N LEU A 314 -7.83 -0.80 -5.65
CA LEU A 314 -8.31 -2.19 -5.62
C LEU A 314 -7.77 -3.04 -6.78
N ARG A 315 -7.28 -2.43 -7.87
CA ARG A 315 -6.71 -3.17 -9.01
C ARG A 315 -5.25 -3.57 -8.81
N GLN A 316 -4.69 -3.39 -7.62
CA GLN A 316 -3.29 -3.73 -7.29
C GLN A 316 -3.19 -4.86 -6.27
N PRO A 317 -2.07 -5.61 -6.36
CA PRO A 317 -1.54 -6.31 -7.52
C PRO A 317 -2.28 -7.65 -7.65
N ASN A 318 -2.65 -8.08 -8.83
CA ASN A 318 -3.14 -9.43 -9.16
C ASN A 318 -4.18 -10.02 -8.16
N PRO A 319 -5.42 -9.50 -8.11
CA PRO A 319 -6.43 -10.01 -7.17
C PRO A 319 -6.81 -11.47 -7.46
N ASP A 320 -6.84 -11.88 -8.73
CA ASP A 320 -7.17 -13.26 -9.12
C ASP A 320 -6.13 -14.25 -8.61
N GLY A 321 -4.83 -13.90 -8.68
CA GLY A 321 -3.77 -14.73 -8.11
C GLY A 321 -3.87 -14.92 -6.59
N ALA A 322 -4.46 -13.98 -5.86
CA ALA A 322 -4.74 -14.17 -4.44
C ALA A 322 -5.87 -15.19 -4.23
N ALA A 323 -6.90 -15.16 -5.07
CA ALA A 323 -7.98 -16.16 -5.03
C ALA A 323 -7.45 -17.58 -5.34
N ASP A 324 -6.54 -17.70 -6.31
CA ASP A 324 -5.87 -18.97 -6.64
C ASP A 324 -5.08 -19.54 -5.46
N VAL A 325 -4.29 -18.69 -4.79
CA VAL A 325 -3.52 -19.07 -3.59
C VAL A 325 -4.45 -19.60 -2.49
N LEU A 326 -5.53 -18.89 -2.20
CA LEU A 326 -6.50 -19.31 -1.19
C LEU A 326 -7.19 -20.63 -1.61
N GLY A 327 -7.66 -20.70 -2.85
CA GLY A 327 -8.35 -21.89 -3.39
C GLY A 327 -7.49 -23.13 -3.30
N LYS A 328 -6.21 -23.04 -3.67
CA LYS A 328 -5.24 -24.11 -3.53
C LYS A 328 -5.06 -24.52 -2.07
N SER A 329 -4.83 -23.57 -1.17
CA SER A 329 -4.63 -23.86 0.26
C SER A 329 -5.85 -24.54 0.90
N VAL A 330 -7.06 -24.22 0.44
CA VAL A 330 -8.30 -24.91 0.88
C VAL A 330 -8.36 -26.34 0.30
N ALA A 331 -8.06 -26.51 -0.99
CA ALA A 331 -8.08 -27.82 -1.64
C ALA A 331 -7.04 -28.80 -1.06
N ASP A 332 -5.87 -28.27 -0.70
CA ASP A 332 -4.77 -29.03 -0.10
C ASP A 332 -4.96 -29.24 1.44
N LEU A 333 -6.07 -28.80 2.02
CA LEU A 333 -6.39 -28.87 3.45
C LEU A 333 -5.35 -28.12 4.35
N GLU A 334 -4.62 -27.17 3.79
CA GLU A 334 -3.64 -26.35 4.53
C GLU A 334 -4.30 -25.17 5.24
N TRP A 335 -5.49 -24.77 4.79
CA TRP A 335 -6.27 -23.68 5.38
C TRP A 335 -7.76 -24.01 5.39
N ALA A 336 -8.44 -23.64 6.48
CA ALA A 336 -9.88 -23.81 6.63
C ALA A 336 -10.50 -22.53 7.24
N PRO A 337 -11.80 -22.25 6.95
CA PRO A 337 -12.54 -21.20 7.65
C PRO A 337 -12.54 -21.36 9.17
N GLY A 338 -12.83 -20.29 9.91
CA GLY A 338 -12.81 -20.28 11.35
C GLY A 338 -11.45 -19.88 11.90
N LEU A 339 -10.75 -20.75 12.61
CA LEU A 339 -9.44 -20.43 13.21
C LEU A 339 -8.27 -20.57 12.23
N GLY A 340 -8.52 -20.80 10.93
CA GLY A 340 -7.47 -20.94 9.92
C GLY A 340 -6.63 -22.22 10.07
N ARG A 341 -7.09 -23.18 10.87
CA ARG A 341 -6.43 -24.47 11.03
C ARG A 341 -7.12 -25.50 10.14
N ALA A 342 -6.30 -26.23 9.37
CA ALA A 342 -6.76 -27.49 8.87
C ALA A 342 -7.22 -28.36 10.07
N THR A 343 -8.40 -28.91 9.99
CA THR A 343 -8.84 -29.93 10.96
C THR A 343 -7.92 -31.14 10.78
N PRO A 344 -7.36 -31.71 11.86
CA PRO A 344 -6.49 -32.88 11.75
C PRO A 344 -7.22 -34.08 11.12
#